data_4952edb4f634cfc4b9558923f624ceef
#
_entry.id   4952edb4f634cfc4b9558923f624ceef
#
_cell.length_a   1.000
_cell.length_b   1.000
_cell.length_c   1.000
_cell.angle_alpha   90.00
_cell.angle_beta   90.00
_cell.angle_gamma   90.00
#
_symmetry.space_group_name_H-M   'P 1'
#
loop_
_entity.id
_entity.type
_entity.pdbx_description
1 polymer ?
#
loop_
_entity_poly.entity_id
_entity_poly.type
_entity_poly.pdbx_seq_one_letter_code
_entity_poly.pdbx_strand_id
1 'polypeptide(L)'
;MFPPLACTVRGCGAPLQLRANILVCPAGHSYDRARAGYINLLQPQDRRSVDAGDSREAVEARAGLLSRGVGRATLDEVVDRSASLLTSVSSPVVVELGSGSGETLAALAMRASIVGTGIDLSAHAATYAARRHPSLWWIVANADRRLPVLDASVDLVLSVHARRNPAECRRIVRDTGHLVVAVPAADDLIELREQVQGAAVARDRVEALVAEFDEWFEASAHTTVRQALMLGRDDLQALLRGTYRGARQSHTEKVGALDTLSVTLASDVVTFTPRG
;
A
#
# COMPACT_ATOMS: atom_id res chain seq x y z
N MET A 1 5.96 -9.46 18.19
CA MET A 1 5.52 -8.27 18.96
C MET A 1 4.18 -7.78 18.42
N PHE A 2 3.31 -7.16 19.25
CA PHE A 2 2.02 -6.61 18.82
C PHE A 2 2.21 -5.16 18.35
N PRO A 3 1.60 -4.74 17.21
CA PRO A 3 1.75 -3.37 16.70
C PRO A 3 0.98 -2.34 17.54
N PRO A 4 1.36 -1.05 17.50
CA PRO A 4 0.75 0.02 18.27
C PRO A 4 -0.61 0.45 17.67
N LEU A 5 -1.62 -0.42 17.75
CA LEU A 5 -2.95 -0.15 17.21
C LEU A 5 -3.80 0.68 18.18
N ALA A 6 -4.65 1.53 17.59
CA ALA A 6 -5.61 2.39 18.27
C ALA A 6 -7.06 1.96 17.99
N CYS A 7 -7.93 2.10 18.98
CA CYS A 7 -9.36 1.87 18.86
C CYS A 7 -10.01 2.87 17.89
N THR A 8 -10.79 2.37 16.94
CA THR A 8 -11.46 3.18 15.91
C THR A 8 -12.88 3.61 16.28
N VAL A 9 -13.40 3.20 17.42
CA VAL A 9 -14.70 3.70 17.91
C VAL A 9 -14.59 5.21 18.09
N ARG A 10 -15.57 5.92 17.54
CA ARG A 10 -15.57 7.39 17.50
C ARG A 10 -15.32 7.99 18.88
N GLY A 11 -14.34 8.88 18.98
CA GLY A 11 -13.94 9.55 20.22
C GLY A 11 -13.12 8.71 21.20
N CYS A 12 -12.78 7.43 20.86
CA CYS A 12 -11.99 6.58 21.75
C CYS A 12 -10.48 6.75 21.53
N GLY A 13 -9.93 6.23 20.43
CA GLY A 13 -8.48 6.32 20.12
C GLY A 13 -7.55 5.61 21.12
N ALA A 14 -8.07 4.91 22.11
CA ALA A 14 -7.27 4.24 23.14
C ALA A 14 -6.46 3.06 22.58
N PRO A 15 -5.31 2.71 23.18
CA PRO A 15 -4.49 1.59 22.75
C PRO A 15 -5.29 0.27 22.75
N LEU A 16 -5.12 -0.52 21.69
CA LEU A 16 -5.64 -1.87 21.59
C LEU A 16 -4.64 -2.87 22.17
N GLN A 17 -5.15 -3.86 22.90
CA GLN A 17 -4.38 -4.97 23.45
C GLN A 17 -4.92 -6.29 22.91
N LEU A 18 -4.02 -7.19 22.52
CA LEU A 18 -4.39 -8.54 22.12
C LEU A 18 -4.65 -9.39 23.37
N ARG A 19 -5.88 -9.93 23.47
CA ARG A 19 -6.28 -10.88 24.51
C ARG A 19 -6.81 -12.13 23.83
N ALA A 20 -6.06 -13.22 23.91
CA ALA A 20 -6.33 -14.44 23.16
C ALA A 20 -6.45 -14.13 21.64
N ASN A 21 -7.66 -14.12 21.09
CA ASN A 21 -7.90 -13.88 19.65
C ASN A 21 -8.75 -12.63 19.37
N ILE A 22 -8.88 -11.74 20.34
CA ILE A 22 -9.60 -10.47 20.21
C ILE A 22 -8.71 -9.29 20.59
N LEU A 23 -8.95 -8.14 19.99
CA LEU A 23 -8.36 -6.88 20.42
C LEU A 23 -9.35 -6.14 21.29
N VAL A 24 -8.87 -5.63 22.43
CA VAL A 24 -9.73 -4.91 23.39
C VAL A 24 -9.02 -3.62 23.79
N CYS A 25 -9.77 -2.51 23.89
CA CYS A 25 -9.28 -1.27 24.47
C CYS A 25 -9.73 -1.13 25.95
N PRO A 26 -9.12 -0.23 26.73
CA PRO A 26 -9.52 0.01 28.14
C PRO A 26 -10.98 0.46 28.31
N ALA A 27 -11.60 1.05 27.27
CA ALA A 27 -13.02 1.43 27.29
C ALA A 27 -13.98 0.25 26.98
N GLY A 28 -13.46 -0.97 26.82
CA GLY A 28 -14.26 -2.18 26.59
C GLY A 28 -14.66 -2.43 25.12
N HIS A 29 -14.24 -1.59 24.16
CA HIS A 29 -14.49 -1.90 22.76
C HIS A 29 -13.62 -3.09 22.32
N SER A 30 -14.21 -4.01 21.55
CA SER A 30 -13.54 -5.24 21.12
C SER A 30 -13.65 -5.47 19.62
N TYR A 31 -12.65 -6.14 19.07
CA TYR A 31 -12.56 -6.48 17.65
C TYR A 31 -12.05 -7.90 17.51
N ASP A 32 -12.79 -8.72 16.80
CA ASP A 32 -12.41 -10.11 16.55
C ASP A 32 -11.31 -10.20 15.49
N ARG A 33 -10.39 -11.13 15.68
CA ARG A 33 -9.50 -11.57 14.63
C ARG A 33 -10.24 -12.53 13.71
N ALA A 34 -10.38 -12.19 12.45
CA ALA A 34 -11.01 -13.03 11.45
C ALA A 34 -10.29 -14.39 11.33
N ARG A 35 -11.03 -15.44 10.95
CA ARG A 35 -10.46 -16.79 10.73
C ARG A 35 -9.27 -16.78 9.74
N ALA A 36 -9.27 -15.86 8.79
CA ALA A 36 -8.16 -15.67 7.84
C ALA A 36 -6.91 -15.02 8.46
N GLY A 37 -7.02 -14.43 9.67
CA GLY A 37 -5.91 -13.82 10.39
C GLY A 37 -5.88 -12.29 10.39
N TYR A 38 -6.72 -11.61 9.61
CA TYR A 38 -6.80 -10.14 9.61
C TYR A 38 -7.76 -9.63 10.72
N ILE A 39 -7.69 -8.33 10.99
CA ILE A 39 -8.57 -7.64 11.94
C ILE A 39 -9.31 -6.52 11.21
N ASN A 40 -10.63 -6.45 11.38
CA ASN A 40 -11.44 -5.40 10.77
C ASN A 40 -11.67 -4.27 11.79
N LEU A 41 -10.95 -3.15 11.60
CA LEU A 41 -11.10 -1.93 12.40
C LEU A 41 -11.93 -0.85 11.66
N LEU A 42 -12.47 -1.17 10.47
CA LEU A 42 -13.27 -0.24 9.67
C LEU A 42 -14.62 -0.01 10.31
N GLN A 43 -14.91 1.23 10.69
CA GLN A 43 -16.20 1.61 11.23
C GLN A 43 -17.24 1.80 10.11
N PRO A 44 -18.55 1.57 10.36
CA PRO A 44 -19.59 1.73 9.34
C PRO A 44 -19.59 3.11 8.66
N GLN A 45 -19.33 4.19 9.39
CA GLN A 45 -19.28 5.56 8.89
C GLN A 45 -18.07 5.84 7.99
N ASP A 46 -17.04 5.00 8.02
CA ASP A 46 -15.84 5.14 7.21
C ASP A 46 -15.94 4.40 5.88
N ARG A 47 -17.00 3.66 5.68
CA ARG A 47 -17.33 3.00 4.42
C ARG A 47 -18.03 3.98 3.49
N ARG A 48 -17.58 4.04 2.21
CA ARG A 48 -18.30 4.75 1.13
C ARG A 48 -19.24 3.83 0.37
N SER A 49 -18.99 2.52 0.39
CA SER A 49 -19.79 1.47 -0.25
C SER A 49 -19.60 0.14 0.47
N VAL A 50 -20.49 -0.82 0.22
CA VAL A 50 -20.40 -2.19 0.76
C VAL A 50 -19.14 -2.89 0.23
N ASP A 51 -18.80 -2.65 -1.05
CA ASP A 51 -17.63 -3.22 -1.74
C ASP A 51 -16.50 -2.17 -1.82
N ALA A 52 -16.13 -1.61 -0.65
CA ALA A 52 -15.03 -0.66 -0.57
C ALA A 52 -13.68 -1.37 -0.77
N GLY A 53 -12.77 -0.73 -1.52
CA GLY A 53 -11.45 -1.26 -1.81
C GLY A 53 -11.38 -2.07 -3.11
N ASP A 54 -10.33 -2.84 -3.29
CA ASP A 54 -10.11 -3.63 -4.49
C ASP A 54 -10.89 -4.95 -4.46
N SER A 55 -11.36 -5.40 -5.63
CA SER A 55 -12.01 -6.69 -5.76
C SER A 55 -10.99 -7.83 -5.57
N ARG A 56 -11.51 -9.05 -5.35
CA ARG A 56 -10.67 -10.25 -5.27
C ARG A 56 -9.84 -10.43 -6.53
N GLU A 57 -10.46 -10.28 -7.71
CA GLU A 57 -9.82 -10.45 -9.01
C GLU A 57 -8.69 -9.44 -9.22
N ALA A 58 -8.86 -8.19 -8.79
CA ALA A 58 -7.82 -7.16 -8.88
C ALA A 58 -6.61 -7.50 -7.97
N VAL A 59 -6.87 -7.95 -6.74
CA VAL A 59 -5.82 -8.37 -5.80
C VAL A 59 -5.05 -9.58 -6.35
N GLU A 60 -5.76 -10.62 -6.81
CA GLU A 60 -5.14 -11.84 -7.36
C GLU A 60 -4.36 -11.54 -8.65
N ALA A 61 -4.87 -10.66 -9.51
CA ALA A 61 -4.19 -10.25 -10.74
C ALA A 61 -2.86 -9.56 -10.43
N ARG A 62 -2.82 -8.59 -9.50
CA ARG A 62 -1.58 -7.91 -9.10
C ARG A 62 -0.58 -8.87 -8.46
N ALA A 63 -1.02 -9.71 -7.53
CA ALA A 63 -0.16 -10.71 -6.91
C ALA A 63 0.42 -11.68 -7.94
N GLY A 64 -0.39 -12.13 -8.90
CA GLY A 64 0.04 -12.98 -10.02
C GLY A 64 1.06 -12.29 -10.93
N LEU A 65 0.85 -11.03 -11.28
CA LEU A 65 1.80 -10.23 -12.07
C LEU A 65 3.14 -10.12 -11.35
N LEU A 66 3.12 -9.73 -10.09
CA LEU A 66 4.34 -9.56 -9.29
C LEU A 66 5.10 -10.88 -9.12
N SER A 67 4.39 -12.02 -8.95
CA SER A 67 5.03 -13.34 -8.87
C SER A 67 5.76 -13.76 -10.18
N ARG A 68 5.36 -13.19 -11.31
CA ARG A 68 6.02 -13.35 -12.62
C ARG A 68 7.05 -12.25 -12.91
N GLY A 69 7.33 -11.38 -11.93
CA GLY A 69 8.35 -10.34 -12.04
C GLY A 69 7.84 -9.00 -12.60
N VAL A 70 6.55 -8.88 -12.93
CA VAL A 70 5.96 -7.63 -13.42
C VAL A 70 5.77 -6.65 -12.27
N GLY A 71 6.46 -5.51 -12.28
CA GLY A 71 6.50 -4.53 -11.20
C GLY A 71 7.56 -4.82 -10.12
N ARG A 72 8.40 -5.83 -10.33
CA ARG A 72 9.42 -6.24 -9.36
C ARG A 72 10.44 -5.16 -9.06
N ALA A 73 10.86 -4.39 -10.07
CA ALA A 73 11.84 -3.32 -9.90
C ALA A 73 11.39 -2.25 -8.89
N THR A 74 10.12 -1.83 -8.92
CA THR A 74 9.56 -0.90 -7.93
C THR A 74 9.53 -1.50 -6.53
N LEU A 75 9.12 -2.75 -6.41
CA LEU A 75 9.12 -3.46 -5.12
C LEU A 75 10.52 -3.52 -4.54
N ASP A 76 11.52 -3.93 -5.32
CA ASP A 76 12.91 -4.09 -4.87
C ASP A 76 13.49 -2.74 -4.41
N GLU A 77 13.28 -1.62 -5.16
CA GLU A 77 13.72 -0.29 -4.75
C GLU A 77 13.07 0.14 -3.43
N VAL A 78 11.74 -0.04 -3.28
CA VAL A 78 11.04 0.32 -2.03
C VAL A 78 11.58 -0.50 -0.86
N VAL A 79 11.81 -1.80 -1.04
CA VAL A 79 12.31 -2.70 0.00
C VAL A 79 13.76 -2.37 0.38
N ASP A 80 14.64 -2.18 -0.59
CA ASP A 80 16.06 -1.90 -0.34
C ASP A 80 16.24 -0.54 0.36
N ARG A 81 15.51 0.47 -0.08
CA ARG A 81 15.47 1.79 0.57
C ARG A 81 14.95 1.71 2.00
N SER A 82 13.83 1.01 2.19
CA SER A 82 13.22 0.83 3.51
C SER A 82 14.15 0.10 4.47
N ALA A 83 14.78 -0.97 4.02
CA ALA A 83 15.75 -1.72 4.82
C ALA A 83 16.94 -0.86 5.23
N SER A 84 17.45 -0.01 4.31
CA SER A 84 18.55 0.92 4.60
C SER A 84 18.19 1.95 5.68
N LEU A 85 16.96 2.48 5.67
CA LEU A 85 16.48 3.44 6.66
C LEU A 85 16.31 2.82 8.06
N LEU A 86 16.12 1.50 8.14
CA LEU A 86 15.84 0.80 9.39
C LEU A 86 17.07 0.16 10.04
N THR A 87 18.25 0.28 9.46
CA THR A 87 19.48 -0.43 9.91
C THR A 87 19.87 -0.15 11.36
N SER A 88 19.57 1.06 11.86
CA SER A 88 19.91 1.48 13.23
C SER A 88 18.78 1.25 14.25
N VAL A 89 17.61 0.75 13.81
CA VAL A 89 16.45 0.59 14.68
C VAL A 89 16.28 -0.87 15.09
N SER A 90 16.25 -1.13 16.38
CA SER A 90 15.97 -2.48 16.90
C SER A 90 14.46 -2.75 16.88
N SER A 91 14.03 -3.81 16.17
CA SER A 91 12.62 -4.20 16.03
C SER A 91 11.72 -3.07 15.53
N PRO A 92 12.03 -2.45 14.37
CA PRO A 92 11.29 -1.30 13.87
C PRO A 92 9.81 -1.61 13.60
N VAL A 93 8.96 -0.64 13.90
CA VAL A 93 7.54 -0.68 13.63
C VAL A 93 7.30 -0.09 12.23
N VAL A 94 6.73 -0.89 11.34
CA VAL A 94 6.48 -0.51 9.94
C VAL A 94 4.98 -0.61 9.64
N VAL A 95 4.42 0.42 9.03
CA VAL A 95 3.03 0.45 8.56
C VAL A 95 3.00 0.68 7.06
N GLU A 96 2.32 -0.20 6.32
CA GLU A 96 2.06 -0.04 4.88
C GLU A 96 0.60 0.35 4.65
N LEU A 97 0.36 1.47 3.97
CA LEU A 97 -0.95 1.99 3.58
C LEU A 97 -1.32 1.49 2.19
N GLY A 98 -2.51 0.90 2.05
CA GLY A 98 -2.95 0.25 0.82
C GLY A 98 -2.10 -0.99 0.49
N SER A 99 -1.90 -1.83 1.50
CA SER A 99 -0.97 -2.95 1.44
C SER A 99 -1.33 -4.05 0.41
N GLY A 100 -2.53 -4.02 -0.15
CA GLY A 100 -2.95 -4.96 -1.19
C GLY A 100 -2.75 -6.42 -0.77
N SER A 101 -2.04 -7.18 -1.59
CA SER A 101 -1.72 -8.60 -1.35
C SER A 101 -0.56 -8.82 -0.36
N GLY A 102 0.14 -7.75 0.08
CA GLY A 102 1.08 -7.78 1.18
C GLY A 102 2.54 -8.07 0.81
N GLU A 103 2.88 -8.12 -0.47
CA GLU A 103 4.21 -8.54 -0.93
C GLU A 103 5.32 -7.57 -0.52
N THR A 104 5.08 -6.25 -0.53
CA THR A 104 6.09 -5.25 -0.17
C THR A 104 6.50 -5.41 1.29
N LEU A 105 5.51 -5.44 2.19
CA LEU A 105 5.75 -5.61 3.62
C LEU A 105 6.38 -6.97 3.95
N ALA A 106 5.94 -8.02 3.25
CA ALA A 106 6.51 -9.36 3.40
C ALA A 106 7.96 -9.42 2.91
N ALA A 107 8.27 -8.80 1.76
CA ALA A 107 9.65 -8.74 1.26
C ALA A 107 10.57 -7.94 2.20
N LEU A 108 10.06 -6.84 2.78
CA LEU A 108 10.81 -6.09 3.79
C LEU A 108 11.05 -6.92 5.06
N ALA A 109 10.08 -7.71 5.51
CA ALA A 109 10.21 -8.60 6.66
C ALA A 109 11.26 -9.73 6.46
N MET A 110 11.59 -10.05 5.22
CA MET A 110 12.70 -10.96 4.88
C MET A 110 14.09 -10.28 4.98
N ARG A 111 14.15 -8.95 4.92
CA ARG A 111 15.39 -8.16 4.99
C ARG A 111 15.67 -7.60 6.38
N ALA A 112 14.64 -7.34 7.18
CA ALA A 112 14.74 -6.73 8.49
C ALA A 112 13.73 -7.34 9.46
N SER A 113 14.12 -7.50 10.73
CA SER A 113 13.21 -7.98 11.80
C SER A 113 12.25 -6.88 12.21
N ILE A 114 11.11 -6.77 11.52
CA ILE A 114 10.12 -5.70 11.70
C ILE A 114 8.87 -6.15 12.48
N VAL A 115 8.19 -5.19 13.11
CA VAL A 115 6.80 -5.31 13.51
C VAL A 115 5.93 -4.71 12.40
N GLY A 116 5.61 -5.53 11.39
CA GLY A 116 4.96 -5.08 10.18
C GLY A 116 3.43 -5.11 10.27
N THR A 117 2.77 -4.03 9.84
CA THR A 117 1.31 -3.90 9.77
C THR A 117 0.89 -3.37 8.40
N GLY A 118 0.14 -4.17 7.65
CA GLY A 118 -0.51 -3.73 6.41
C GLY A 118 -1.93 -3.23 6.68
N ILE A 119 -2.26 -2.05 6.18
CA ILE A 119 -3.60 -1.44 6.27
C ILE A 119 -4.17 -1.36 4.85
N ASP A 120 -5.34 -1.94 4.64
CA ASP A 120 -6.06 -1.85 3.37
C ASP A 120 -7.57 -1.68 3.60
N LEU A 121 -8.24 -1.03 2.66
CA LEU A 121 -9.70 -0.87 2.71
C LEU A 121 -10.42 -2.15 2.26
N SER A 122 -9.76 -2.97 1.44
CA SER A 122 -10.30 -4.23 0.91
C SER A 122 -10.16 -5.38 1.90
N ALA A 123 -11.27 -5.93 2.34
CA ALA A 123 -11.27 -7.16 3.13
C ALA A 123 -10.74 -8.36 2.31
N HIS A 124 -10.86 -8.32 0.97
CA HIS A 124 -10.28 -9.35 0.09
C HIS A 124 -8.75 -9.28 0.12
N ALA A 125 -8.17 -8.07 0.02
CA ALA A 125 -6.74 -7.85 0.13
C ALA A 125 -6.20 -8.32 1.49
N ALA A 126 -6.81 -7.88 2.59
CA ALA A 126 -6.43 -8.29 3.94
C ALA A 126 -6.55 -9.82 4.15
N THR A 127 -7.59 -10.46 3.58
CA THR A 127 -7.74 -11.91 3.61
C THR A 127 -6.62 -12.62 2.86
N TYR A 128 -6.29 -12.13 1.67
CA TYR A 128 -5.24 -12.69 0.83
C TYR A 128 -3.88 -12.59 1.52
N ALA A 129 -3.54 -11.39 1.96
CA ALA A 129 -2.28 -11.10 2.65
C ALA A 129 -2.11 -11.90 3.95
N ALA A 130 -3.17 -11.97 4.80
CA ALA A 130 -3.11 -12.70 6.06
C ALA A 130 -2.89 -14.20 5.90
N ARG A 131 -3.42 -14.80 4.83
CA ARG A 131 -3.21 -16.23 4.53
C ARG A 131 -1.79 -16.52 4.03
N ARG A 132 -1.19 -15.62 3.27
CA ARG A 132 0.14 -15.81 2.68
C ARG A 132 1.26 -15.39 3.61
N HIS A 133 1.04 -14.38 4.43
CA HIS A 133 2.02 -13.76 5.31
C HIS A 133 1.53 -13.69 6.76
N PRO A 134 1.31 -14.85 7.42
CA PRO A 134 0.65 -14.92 8.74
C PRO A 134 1.51 -14.37 9.90
N SER A 135 2.78 -14.11 9.68
CA SER A 135 3.69 -13.48 10.65
C SER A 135 3.54 -11.98 10.78
N LEU A 136 2.82 -11.34 9.83
CA LEU A 136 2.54 -9.92 9.80
C LEU A 136 1.10 -9.61 10.22
N TRP A 137 0.82 -8.35 10.50
CA TRP A 137 -0.51 -7.89 10.92
C TRP A 137 -1.25 -7.25 9.75
N TRP A 138 -2.49 -7.66 9.54
CA TRP A 138 -3.32 -7.18 8.42
C TRP A 138 -4.61 -6.58 8.95
N ILE A 139 -4.82 -5.30 8.64
CA ILE A 139 -5.89 -4.49 9.20
C ILE A 139 -6.76 -3.96 8.06
N VAL A 140 -8.07 -4.16 8.19
CA VAL A 140 -9.04 -3.49 7.31
C VAL A 140 -9.38 -2.15 7.92
N ALA A 141 -8.98 -1.06 7.25
CA ALA A 141 -9.28 0.32 7.64
C ALA A 141 -9.16 1.27 6.43
N ASN A 142 -9.68 2.49 6.58
CA ASN A 142 -9.64 3.51 5.53
C ASN A 142 -8.45 4.46 5.75
N ALA A 143 -7.45 4.42 4.86
CA ALA A 143 -6.26 5.27 4.92
C ALA A 143 -6.53 6.76 4.65
N ASP A 144 -7.70 7.11 4.07
CA ASP A 144 -8.13 8.51 3.90
C ASP A 144 -8.69 9.12 5.21
N ARG A 145 -8.84 8.32 6.26
CA ARG A 145 -9.42 8.70 7.55
C ARG A 145 -8.36 8.61 8.64
N ARG A 146 -8.81 8.72 9.92
CA ARG A 146 -7.92 8.49 11.05
C ARG A 146 -7.38 7.06 11.01
N LEU A 147 -6.07 6.92 10.94
CA LEU A 147 -5.40 5.62 10.94
C LEU A 147 -5.54 4.95 12.31
N PRO A 148 -5.80 3.64 12.36
CA PRO A 148 -5.92 2.88 13.60
C PRO A 148 -4.55 2.59 14.25
N VAL A 149 -3.72 3.60 14.36
CA VAL A 149 -2.34 3.52 14.86
C VAL A 149 -2.13 4.64 15.87
N LEU A 150 -1.41 4.36 16.94
CA LEU A 150 -1.08 5.34 17.98
C LEU A 150 -0.15 6.43 17.45
N ASP A 151 -0.19 7.61 18.08
CA ASP A 151 0.63 8.76 17.73
C ASP A 151 2.12 8.43 17.94
N ALA A 152 3.01 8.98 17.12
CA ALA A 152 4.47 8.90 17.20
C ALA A 152 5.00 7.50 17.56
N SER A 153 4.44 6.45 16.95
CA SER A 153 4.73 5.06 17.31
C SER A 153 5.34 4.23 16.18
N VAL A 154 5.46 4.80 14.98
CA VAL A 154 5.90 4.11 13.76
C VAL A 154 7.26 4.63 13.32
N ASP A 155 8.19 3.75 12.99
CA ASP A 155 9.51 4.10 12.50
C ASP A 155 9.51 4.32 10.98
N LEU A 156 8.65 3.60 10.25
CA LEU A 156 8.53 3.72 8.80
C LEU A 156 7.08 3.55 8.34
N VAL A 157 6.59 4.52 7.57
CA VAL A 157 5.34 4.40 6.82
C VAL A 157 5.65 4.15 5.35
N LEU A 158 4.97 3.18 4.73
CA LEU A 158 5.04 2.87 3.30
C LEU A 158 3.70 3.19 2.63
N SER A 159 3.76 3.72 1.41
CA SER A 159 2.59 3.88 0.54
C SER A 159 2.98 3.65 -0.91
N VAL A 160 2.66 2.48 -1.45
CA VAL A 160 3.01 2.08 -2.82
C VAL A 160 1.76 2.12 -3.69
N HIS A 161 1.67 3.10 -4.60
CA HIS A 161 0.52 3.33 -5.49
C HIS A 161 -0.83 3.40 -4.77
N ALA A 162 -0.82 3.83 -3.50
CA ALA A 162 -1.97 3.80 -2.62
C ALA A 162 -2.41 5.21 -2.19
N ARG A 163 -3.63 5.28 -1.63
CA ARG A 163 -4.13 6.49 -0.98
C ARG A 163 -3.50 6.66 0.40
N ARG A 164 -3.33 7.91 0.80
CA ARG A 164 -2.70 8.31 2.04
C ARG A 164 -3.25 9.65 2.50
N ASN A 165 -3.10 9.92 3.79
CA ASN A 165 -3.43 11.21 4.40
C ASN A 165 -2.14 11.75 5.05
N PRO A 166 -1.54 12.85 4.54
CA PRO A 166 -0.28 13.38 5.05
C PRO A 166 -0.29 13.72 6.55
N ALA A 167 -1.35 14.35 7.04
CA ALA A 167 -1.51 14.68 8.45
C ALA A 167 -1.53 13.43 9.34
N GLU A 168 -2.20 12.36 8.91
CA GLU A 168 -2.24 11.09 9.62
C GLU A 168 -0.90 10.33 9.54
N CYS A 169 -0.19 10.39 8.40
CA CYS A 169 1.18 9.88 8.30
C CYS A 169 2.09 10.59 9.31
N ARG A 170 2.00 11.95 9.41
CA ARG A 170 2.80 12.73 10.38
C ARG A 170 2.42 12.37 11.82
N ARG A 171 1.14 12.23 12.12
CA ARG A 171 0.69 11.88 13.46
C ARG A 171 1.27 10.56 13.95
N ILE A 172 1.31 9.53 13.11
CA ILE A 172 1.73 8.19 13.53
C ILE A 172 3.24 7.98 13.50
N VAL A 173 3.96 8.69 12.60
CA VAL A 173 5.41 8.53 12.45
C VAL A 173 6.14 9.26 13.57
N ARG A 174 7.23 8.66 14.09
CA ARG A 174 8.13 9.30 15.05
C ARG A 174 8.89 10.45 14.41
N ASP A 175 9.37 11.40 15.20
CA ASP A 175 10.18 12.51 14.67
C ASP A 175 11.48 12.03 13.99
N THR A 176 12.00 10.88 14.39
CA THR A 176 13.16 10.21 13.77
C THR A 176 12.77 9.18 12.71
N GLY A 177 11.48 9.02 12.43
CA GLY A 177 10.97 8.04 11.47
C GLY A 177 10.99 8.57 10.04
N HIS A 178 10.51 7.74 9.13
CA HIS A 178 10.49 8.05 7.70
C HIS A 178 9.16 7.69 7.06
N LEU A 179 8.90 8.30 5.90
CA LEU A 179 7.82 7.91 5.01
C LEU A 179 8.41 7.64 3.63
N VAL A 180 8.12 6.47 3.03
CA VAL A 180 8.48 6.13 1.66
C VAL A 180 7.22 5.99 0.83
N VAL A 181 7.13 6.79 -0.23
CA VAL A 181 5.98 6.82 -1.14
C VAL A 181 6.44 6.47 -2.55
N ALA A 182 5.78 5.50 -3.17
CA ALA A 182 5.91 5.24 -4.59
C ALA A 182 4.64 5.69 -5.32
N VAL A 183 4.80 6.48 -6.37
CA VAL A 183 3.73 6.90 -7.29
C VAL A 183 4.07 6.51 -8.71
N PRO A 184 3.09 6.27 -9.61
CA PRO A 184 3.38 6.04 -11.01
C PRO A 184 4.12 7.24 -11.62
N ALA A 185 5.26 6.99 -12.27
CA ALA A 185 6.02 8.01 -12.99
C ALA A 185 5.26 8.50 -14.25
N ALA A 186 5.77 9.55 -14.87
CA ALA A 186 5.09 10.21 -16.01
C ALA A 186 4.85 9.25 -17.18
N ASP A 187 5.80 8.37 -17.42
CA ASP A 187 5.82 7.39 -18.51
C ASP A 187 5.32 5.98 -18.10
N ASP A 188 4.79 5.84 -16.87
CA ASP A 188 4.24 4.55 -16.43
C ASP A 188 3.12 4.07 -17.34
N LEU A 189 3.25 2.85 -17.87
CA LEU A 189 2.30 2.20 -18.76
C LEU A 189 1.91 3.06 -19.99
N ILE A 190 2.83 3.88 -20.50
CA ILE A 190 2.53 4.85 -21.57
C ILE A 190 2.03 4.12 -22.81
N GLU A 191 2.65 3.00 -23.19
CA GLU A 191 2.30 2.21 -24.37
C GLU A 191 0.90 1.59 -24.23
N LEU A 192 0.57 1.06 -23.05
CA LEU A 192 -0.75 0.51 -22.77
C LEU A 192 -1.82 1.59 -22.77
N ARG A 193 -1.52 2.79 -22.21
CA ARG A 193 -2.44 3.94 -22.26
C ARG A 193 -2.73 4.40 -23.68
N GLU A 194 -1.72 4.42 -24.54
CA GLU A 194 -1.88 4.75 -25.97
C GLU A 194 -2.84 3.77 -26.66
N GLN A 195 -2.64 2.46 -26.44
CA GLN A 195 -3.50 1.42 -27.02
C GLN A 195 -4.95 1.52 -26.55
N VAL A 196 -5.14 1.81 -25.26
CA VAL A 196 -6.48 1.79 -24.63
C VAL A 196 -7.21 3.12 -24.85
N GLN A 197 -6.53 4.27 -24.71
CA GLN A 197 -7.14 5.60 -24.67
C GLN A 197 -6.88 6.43 -25.95
N GLY A 198 -5.98 5.97 -26.83
CA GLY A 198 -5.63 6.67 -28.07
C GLY A 198 -4.75 7.89 -27.87
N ALA A 199 -4.40 8.26 -26.66
CA ALA A 199 -3.43 9.30 -26.35
C ALA A 199 -2.79 9.04 -24.98
N ALA A 200 -1.48 9.18 -24.88
CA ALA A 200 -0.77 9.13 -23.62
C ALA A 200 -0.30 10.54 -23.24
N VAL A 201 -0.87 11.07 -22.17
CA VAL A 201 -0.39 12.31 -21.56
C VAL A 201 0.54 11.93 -20.41
N ALA A 202 1.82 12.24 -20.55
CA ALA A 202 2.76 12.14 -19.43
C ALA A 202 2.37 13.14 -18.34
N ARG A 203 2.23 12.66 -17.10
CA ARG A 203 1.90 13.52 -15.95
C ARG A 203 2.95 13.31 -14.89
N ASP A 204 3.79 14.31 -14.70
CA ASP A 204 4.68 14.35 -13.53
C ASP A 204 3.82 14.47 -12.26
N ARG A 205 4.06 13.57 -11.33
CA ARG A 205 3.35 13.51 -10.05
C ARG A 205 4.24 13.82 -8.87
N VAL A 206 5.54 13.94 -9.07
CA VAL A 206 6.51 14.16 -7.99
C VAL A 206 6.33 15.54 -7.37
N GLU A 207 6.21 16.59 -8.20
CA GLU A 207 5.97 17.95 -7.72
C GLU A 207 4.68 18.05 -6.89
N ALA A 208 3.59 17.47 -7.42
CA ALA A 208 2.32 17.43 -6.72
C ALA A 208 2.38 16.59 -5.43
N LEU A 209 3.13 15.47 -5.45
CA LEU A 209 3.36 14.65 -4.26
C LEU A 209 4.14 15.40 -3.19
N VAL A 210 5.23 16.08 -3.56
CA VAL A 210 6.04 16.87 -2.62
C VAL A 210 5.20 17.99 -2.02
N ALA A 211 4.43 18.72 -2.84
CA ALA A 211 3.53 19.77 -2.38
C ALA A 211 2.42 19.25 -1.45
N GLU A 212 1.89 18.03 -1.68
CA GLU A 212 0.89 17.38 -0.81
C GLU A 212 1.43 17.17 0.62
N PHE A 213 2.75 16.93 0.76
CA PHE A 213 3.39 16.62 2.02
C PHE A 213 4.14 17.79 2.67
N ASP A 214 4.32 18.92 1.98
CA ASP A 214 5.23 20.01 2.36
C ASP A 214 4.93 20.63 3.75
N GLU A 215 3.67 20.63 4.18
CA GLU A 215 3.29 21.10 5.54
C GLU A 215 3.88 20.22 6.66
N TRP A 216 4.07 18.92 6.40
CA TRP A 216 4.36 17.90 7.42
C TRP A 216 5.72 17.25 7.28
N PHE A 217 6.25 17.22 6.06
CA PHE A 217 7.44 16.46 5.72
C PHE A 217 8.33 17.23 4.75
N GLU A 218 9.62 16.88 4.76
CA GLU A 218 10.60 17.29 3.78
C GLU A 218 11.00 16.09 2.92
N ALA A 219 11.02 16.25 1.60
CA ALA A 219 11.52 15.23 0.68
C ALA A 219 13.05 15.15 0.79
N SER A 220 13.57 13.99 1.19
CA SER A 220 15.00 13.78 1.45
C SER A 220 15.71 12.97 0.34
N ALA A 221 14.97 12.18 -0.42
CA ALA A 221 15.52 11.43 -1.57
C ALA A 221 14.42 11.11 -2.60
N HIS A 222 14.82 11.04 -3.88
CA HIS A 222 13.95 10.65 -4.97
C HIS A 222 14.70 9.76 -5.96
N THR A 223 14.04 8.69 -6.44
CA THR A 223 14.54 7.83 -7.50
C THR A 223 13.40 7.45 -8.43
N THR A 224 13.62 7.52 -9.74
CA THR A 224 12.69 6.96 -10.72
C THR A 224 13.16 5.56 -11.12
N VAL A 225 12.31 4.58 -10.92
CA VAL A 225 12.54 3.17 -11.30
C VAL A 225 11.76 2.87 -12.57
N ARG A 226 12.39 2.17 -13.53
CA ARG A 226 11.76 1.73 -14.78
C ARG A 226 12.03 0.27 -15.04
N GLN A 227 11.01 -0.43 -15.52
CA GLN A 227 11.08 -1.81 -15.94
C GLN A 227 10.35 -1.97 -17.27
N ALA A 228 11.10 -2.21 -18.34
CA ALA A 228 10.54 -2.50 -19.65
C ALA A 228 10.35 -4.02 -19.80
N LEU A 229 9.16 -4.45 -20.20
CA LEU A 229 8.78 -5.85 -20.34
C LEU A 229 7.95 -6.09 -21.59
N MET A 230 8.20 -7.21 -22.25
CA MET A 230 7.28 -7.73 -23.28
C MET A 230 6.24 -8.59 -22.57
N LEU A 231 4.99 -8.14 -22.54
CA LEU A 231 3.88 -8.86 -21.91
C LEU A 231 3.00 -9.54 -22.95
N GLY A 232 2.63 -10.78 -22.69
CA GLY A 232 1.64 -11.49 -23.45
C GLY A 232 0.21 -11.10 -23.06
N ARG A 233 -0.76 -11.58 -23.84
CA ARG A 233 -2.19 -11.26 -23.69
C ARG A 233 -2.71 -11.41 -22.25
N ASP A 234 -2.39 -12.51 -21.59
CA ASP A 234 -2.91 -12.81 -20.24
C ASP A 234 -2.37 -11.83 -19.20
N ASP A 235 -1.08 -11.46 -19.29
CA ASP A 235 -0.47 -10.47 -18.40
C ASP A 235 -1.00 -9.05 -18.68
N LEU A 236 -1.22 -8.69 -19.93
CA LEU A 236 -1.85 -7.42 -20.32
C LEU A 236 -3.27 -7.30 -19.75
N GLN A 237 -4.07 -8.36 -19.83
CA GLN A 237 -5.39 -8.40 -19.23
C GLN A 237 -5.33 -8.36 -17.70
N ALA A 238 -4.38 -9.06 -17.07
CA ALA A 238 -4.17 -9.00 -15.63
C ALA A 238 -3.76 -7.61 -15.18
N LEU A 239 -2.88 -6.93 -15.93
CA LEU A 239 -2.44 -5.57 -15.69
C LEU A 239 -3.60 -4.58 -15.76
N LEU A 240 -4.47 -4.73 -16.78
CA LEU A 240 -5.68 -3.92 -16.91
C LEU A 240 -6.61 -4.11 -15.70
N ARG A 241 -6.89 -5.36 -15.30
CA ARG A 241 -7.71 -5.67 -14.11
C ARG A 241 -7.11 -5.12 -12.82
N GLY A 242 -5.79 -5.17 -12.68
CA GLY A 242 -5.06 -4.73 -11.49
C GLY A 242 -4.89 -3.22 -11.34
N THR A 243 -4.86 -2.46 -12.46
CA THR A 243 -4.50 -1.03 -12.45
C THR A 243 -5.64 -0.10 -12.82
N TYR A 244 -6.57 -0.53 -13.66
CA TYR A 244 -7.67 0.30 -14.14
C TYR A 244 -8.98 -0.09 -13.46
N ARG A 245 -9.28 0.48 -12.30
CA ARG A 245 -10.59 0.34 -11.66
C ARG A 245 -11.69 0.79 -12.64
N GLY A 246 -12.63 -0.10 -12.92
CA GLY A 246 -13.72 0.18 -13.83
C GLY A 246 -13.29 0.28 -15.29
N ALA A 247 -12.30 -0.50 -15.72
CA ALA A 247 -11.95 -0.63 -17.14
C ALA A 247 -13.22 -0.88 -17.95
N ARG A 248 -13.50 0.02 -18.90
CA ARG A 248 -14.67 -0.11 -19.79
C ARG A 248 -14.50 -1.38 -20.63
N GLN A 249 -15.60 -2.02 -21.00
CA GLN A 249 -15.58 -3.21 -21.84
C GLN A 249 -14.74 -3.00 -23.11
N SER A 250 -14.82 -1.80 -23.73
CA SER A 250 -14.01 -1.41 -24.89
C SER A 250 -12.49 -1.44 -24.65
N HIS A 251 -12.04 -1.24 -23.42
CA HIS A 251 -10.61 -1.35 -23.06
C HIS A 251 -10.18 -2.83 -23.02
N THR A 252 -11.01 -3.67 -22.43
CA THR A 252 -10.77 -5.12 -22.35
C THR A 252 -10.73 -5.74 -23.75
N GLU A 253 -11.61 -5.32 -24.65
CA GLU A 253 -11.65 -5.78 -26.05
C GLU A 253 -10.37 -5.36 -26.81
N LYS A 254 -9.94 -4.11 -26.69
CA LYS A 254 -8.70 -3.60 -27.32
C LYS A 254 -7.47 -4.38 -26.86
N VAL A 255 -7.33 -4.58 -25.55
CA VAL A 255 -6.21 -5.36 -25.00
C VAL A 255 -6.32 -6.84 -25.36
N GLY A 256 -7.51 -7.38 -25.41
CA GLY A 256 -7.77 -8.77 -25.84
C GLY A 256 -7.40 -9.06 -27.30
N ALA A 257 -7.31 -8.03 -28.14
CA ALA A 257 -6.87 -8.15 -29.53
C ALA A 257 -5.34 -8.17 -29.69
N LEU A 258 -4.58 -7.84 -28.64
CA LEU A 258 -3.12 -7.85 -28.67
C LEU A 258 -2.59 -9.24 -28.29
N ASP A 259 -1.63 -9.73 -29.05
CA ASP A 259 -0.89 -10.95 -28.69
C ASP A 259 0.21 -10.63 -27.68
N THR A 260 0.97 -9.58 -27.95
CA THR A 260 2.03 -9.05 -27.07
C THR A 260 2.08 -7.53 -27.14
N LEU A 261 2.60 -6.89 -26.08
CA LEU A 261 2.91 -5.47 -26.05
C LEU A 261 4.15 -5.25 -25.19
N SER A 262 5.07 -4.43 -25.68
CA SER A 262 6.13 -3.85 -24.82
C SER A 262 5.51 -2.80 -23.94
N VAL A 263 5.68 -2.92 -22.64
CA VAL A 263 5.16 -1.96 -21.65
C VAL A 263 6.28 -1.48 -20.73
N THR A 264 6.24 -0.22 -20.36
CA THR A 264 7.11 0.39 -19.36
C THR A 264 6.33 0.51 -18.05
N LEU A 265 6.76 -0.22 -17.02
CA LEU A 265 6.31 0.07 -15.65
C LEU A 265 7.32 1.04 -15.04
N ALA A 266 6.83 2.18 -14.59
CA ALA A 266 7.69 3.23 -14.06
C ALA A 266 7.10 3.83 -12.78
N SER A 267 7.93 3.97 -11.75
CA SER A 267 7.53 4.56 -10.47
C SER A 267 8.56 5.55 -9.97
N ASP A 268 8.07 6.65 -9.44
CA ASP A 268 8.85 7.59 -8.65
C ASP A 268 8.75 7.21 -7.18
N VAL A 269 9.89 6.87 -6.58
CA VAL A 269 10.02 6.53 -5.16
C VAL A 269 10.62 7.71 -4.42
N VAL A 270 9.85 8.30 -3.52
CA VAL A 270 10.25 9.47 -2.73
C VAL A 270 10.32 9.10 -1.26
N THR A 271 11.41 9.48 -0.61
CA THR A 271 11.58 9.38 0.85
C THR A 271 11.33 10.75 1.47
N PHE A 272 10.58 10.75 2.55
CA PHE A 272 10.28 11.92 3.32
C PHE A 272 10.74 11.75 4.78
N THR A 273 11.19 12.86 5.38
CA THR A 273 11.49 12.99 6.82
C THR A 273 10.49 13.96 7.45
N PRO A 274 10.02 13.70 8.68
CA PRO A 274 9.15 14.64 9.37
C PRO A 274 9.78 16.02 9.53
N ARG A 275 9.00 17.08 9.32
CA ARG A 275 9.39 18.42 9.74
C ARG A 275 9.26 18.54 11.25
N GLY A 276 10.22 19.19 11.87
CA GLY A 276 10.26 19.44 13.32
C GLY A 276 9.16 20.38 13.78
#